data_548f65f5c7f6c472066b5dbf5276b0df
#
_entry.id   548f65f5c7f6c472066b5dbf5276b0df
#
_cell.length_a   1.000
_cell.length_b   1.000
_cell.length_c   1.000
_cell.angle_alpha   90.00
_cell.angle_beta   90.00
_cell.angle_gamma   90.00
#
_symmetry.space_group_name_H-M   'P 1'
#
loop_
_entity.id
_entity.type
_entity.pdbx_description
1 polymer ?
#
loop_
_entity_poly.entity_id
_entity_poly.type
_entity_poly.pdbx_seq_one_letter_code
_entity_poly.pdbx_strand_id
1 'polypeptide(L)'
;MAVCNVCFRHCNIPEGGLGFCGARTCRDGRVTAANYGRITSLALDPIEKKPLAQFHPGSMIVSAGSYGCNLRCPFCQNYQISWSDEAFSYAEEKRAGHGAGQHSSEGGSRRSRTAEYISPEELTAIAASCRDRGNIGVAFTYNEPLIGYEYIRDTARLVHEAGMVNVIVTNGTASPEVLHELTPYIDAMNIDLKGFTDRYYNEVLGGSRQMVMDFISEAVKHCHVELTTLIVPGENDTEDEMRAMTEWIAGLTDAEGRPVGRKIPLHISRFFPRFHMTDRKATDVRQVYRLAEVALERLDSVYTGNC
;
A
#
# COMPACT_ATOMS: atom_id res chain seq x y z
N MET A 1 -26.16 4.99 8.99
CA MET A 1 -25.11 5.90 8.50
C MET A 1 -24.04 6.02 9.57
N ALA A 2 -22.76 5.86 9.22
CA ALA A 2 -21.65 6.01 10.16
C ALA A 2 -20.44 6.68 9.48
N VAL A 3 -19.63 7.40 10.27
CA VAL A 3 -18.40 8.04 9.80
C VAL A 3 -17.27 7.01 9.85
N CYS A 4 -16.50 6.90 8.77
CA CYS A 4 -15.31 6.07 8.68
C CYS A 4 -14.09 6.87 9.15
N ASN A 5 -13.37 6.39 10.17
CA ASN A 5 -12.19 7.05 10.73
C ASN A 5 -10.86 6.38 10.33
N VAL A 6 -10.87 5.53 9.31
CA VAL A 6 -9.66 4.79 8.88
C VAL A 6 -8.63 5.69 8.19
N CYS A 7 -9.07 6.75 7.51
CA CYS A 7 -8.18 7.64 6.77
C CYS A 7 -8.72 9.08 6.71
N PHE A 8 -7.93 9.98 6.12
CA PHE A 8 -8.23 11.43 5.99
C PHE A 8 -9.57 11.77 5.31
N ARG A 9 -10.21 10.81 4.63
CA ARG A 9 -11.46 11.09 3.89
C ARG A 9 -12.69 11.18 4.80
N HIS A 10 -12.65 10.62 5.98
CA HIS A 10 -13.76 10.64 6.95
C HIS A 10 -15.13 10.42 6.30
N CYS A 11 -15.23 9.41 5.41
CA CYS A 11 -16.43 9.15 4.63
C CYS A 11 -17.64 8.96 5.53
N ASN A 12 -18.71 9.69 5.26
CA ASN A 12 -20.01 9.45 5.87
C ASN A 12 -20.75 8.39 5.05
N ILE A 13 -20.75 7.14 5.54
CA ILE A 13 -21.20 5.98 4.78
C ILE A 13 -22.66 5.65 5.16
N PRO A 14 -23.63 5.70 4.23
CA PRO A 14 -24.99 5.29 4.49
C PRO A 14 -25.05 3.76 4.71
N GLU A 15 -26.14 3.30 5.34
CA GLU A 15 -26.38 1.86 5.55
C GLU A 15 -26.34 1.10 4.22
N GLY A 16 -25.54 0.01 4.17
CA GLY A 16 -25.26 -0.74 2.94
C GLY A 16 -24.42 0.00 1.90
N GLY A 17 -24.00 1.26 2.15
CA GLY A 17 -23.19 2.06 1.24
C GLY A 17 -21.71 1.69 1.30
N LEU A 18 -20.92 2.25 0.36
CA LEU A 18 -19.47 2.14 0.33
C LEU A 18 -18.81 3.50 0.54
N GLY A 19 -17.67 3.50 1.24
CA GLY A 19 -16.78 4.65 1.29
C GLY A 19 -16.05 4.89 -0.03
N PHE A 20 -15.40 6.04 -0.16
CA PHE A 20 -14.63 6.43 -1.34
C PHE A 20 -13.64 5.36 -1.84
N CYS A 21 -13.01 4.63 -0.92
CA CYS A 21 -12.04 3.58 -1.25
C CYS A 21 -12.64 2.31 -1.85
N GLY A 22 -13.98 2.15 -1.82
CA GLY A 22 -14.68 0.95 -2.28
C GLY A 22 -14.57 -0.27 -1.36
N ALA A 23 -13.82 -0.17 -0.25
CA ALA A 23 -13.51 -1.29 0.64
C ALA A 23 -14.05 -1.14 2.08
N ARG A 24 -14.69 -0.01 2.38
CA ARG A 24 -15.36 0.24 3.68
C ARG A 24 -16.86 0.34 3.46
N THR A 25 -17.64 -0.33 4.30
CA THR A 25 -19.11 -0.33 4.23
C THR A 25 -19.70 -0.04 5.61
N CYS A 26 -20.95 0.45 5.63
CA CYS A 26 -21.72 0.59 6.87
C CYS A 26 -22.75 -0.53 6.96
N ARG A 27 -22.75 -1.27 8.08
CA ARG A 27 -23.76 -2.29 8.42
C ARG A 27 -24.15 -2.14 9.88
N ASP A 28 -25.43 -2.13 10.15
CA ASP A 28 -25.99 -1.97 11.50
C ASP A 28 -25.40 -0.74 12.23
N GLY A 29 -25.23 0.37 11.49
CA GLY A 29 -24.68 1.61 12.00
C GLY A 29 -23.17 1.56 12.31
N ARG A 30 -22.44 0.53 11.88
CA ARG A 30 -20.99 0.38 12.08
C ARG A 30 -20.26 0.30 10.76
N VAL A 31 -19.07 0.93 10.71
CA VAL A 31 -18.17 0.83 9.54
C VAL A 31 -17.31 -0.41 9.68
N THR A 32 -17.30 -1.25 8.64
CA THR A 32 -16.52 -2.50 8.57
C THR A 32 -15.79 -2.63 7.25
N ALA A 33 -14.79 -3.51 7.17
CA ALA A 33 -14.10 -3.83 5.92
C ALA A 33 -14.98 -4.71 5.02
N ALA A 34 -15.41 -4.16 3.87
CA ALA A 34 -16.12 -4.92 2.85
C ALA A 34 -15.19 -5.92 2.13
N ASN A 35 -13.89 -5.64 2.14
CA ASN A 35 -12.84 -6.46 1.53
C ASN A 35 -12.16 -7.44 2.50
N TYR A 36 -12.70 -7.65 3.70
CA TYR A 36 -12.15 -8.59 4.68
C TYR A 36 -12.04 -10.00 4.08
N GLY A 37 -10.82 -10.55 4.05
CA GLY A 37 -10.52 -11.86 3.48
C GLY A 37 -10.67 -11.97 1.95
N ARG A 38 -10.94 -10.87 1.24
CA ARG A 38 -11.14 -10.85 -0.21
C ARG A 38 -9.81 -10.61 -0.91
N ILE A 39 -9.16 -11.69 -1.34
CA ILE A 39 -7.84 -11.67 -1.97
C ILE A 39 -8.00 -11.67 -3.49
N THR A 40 -7.45 -10.68 -4.14
CA THR A 40 -7.44 -10.51 -5.60
C THR A 40 -6.10 -10.91 -6.23
N SER A 41 -5.04 -10.96 -5.42
CA SER A 41 -3.71 -11.32 -5.87
C SER A 41 -2.95 -12.05 -4.77
N LEU A 42 -2.35 -13.19 -5.11
CA LEU A 42 -1.50 -13.96 -4.21
C LEU A 42 -0.27 -14.45 -4.99
N ALA A 43 0.93 -14.18 -4.46
CA ALA A 43 2.19 -14.58 -5.09
C ALA A 43 3.28 -14.82 -4.04
N LEU A 44 4.25 -15.66 -4.35
CA LEU A 44 5.51 -15.75 -3.62
C LEU A 44 6.55 -14.90 -4.36
N ASP A 45 6.96 -13.80 -3.77
CA ASP A 45 7.85 -12.81 -4.38
C ASP A 45 9.16 -12.66 -3.59
N PRO A 46 10.27 -12.26 -4.23
CA PRO A 46 11.42 -11.72 -3.51
C PRO A 46 11.04 -10.51 -2.65
N ILE A 47 11.66 -10.39 -1.46
CA ILE A 47 11.38 -9.29 -0.53
C ILE A 47 11.69 -7.92 -1.15
N GLU A 48 12.67 -7.84 -2.04
CA GLU A 48 13.06 -6.62 -2.73
C GLU A 48 11.96 -6.08 -3.66
N LYS A 49 11.00 -6.93 -4.08
CA LYS A 49 9.79 -6.46 -4.79
C LYS A 49 8.79 -5.73 -3.87
N LYS A 50 9.01 -5.75 -2.57
CA LYS A 50 8.26 -4.96 -1.59
C LYS A 50 8.97 -3.65 -1.24
N PRO A 51 9.85 -3.17 -2.12
CA PRO A 51 11.01 -2.29 -1.94
C PRO A 51 11.56 -2.29 -0.51
N LEU A 52 12.01 -3.46 -0.08
CA LEU A 52 12.70 -3.68 1.19
C LEU A 52 14.08 -4.27 0.89
N ALA A 53 15.10 -3.40 0.85
CA ALA A 53 16.46 -3.78 0.50
C ALA A 53 17.30 -4.17 1.73
N GLN A 54 16.92 -3.69 2.91
CA GLN A 54 17.65 -3.91 4.15
C GLN A 54 16.91 -4.81 5.15
N PHE A 55 15.69 -5.22 4.84
CA PHE A 55 14.91 -6.16 5.64
C PHE A 55 14.98 -7.57 5.05
N HIS A 56 15.72 -8.48 5.69
CA HIS A 56 15.91 -9.87 5.25
C HIS A 56 16.26 -10.02 3.75
N PRO A 57 17.31 -9.36 3.23
CA PRO A 57 17.62 -9.37 1.81
C PRO A 57 17.85 -10.79 1.27
N GLY A 58 17.36 -11.05 0.06
CA GLY A 58 17.43 -12.35 -0.60
C GLY A 58 16.36 -13.36 -0.17
N SER A 59 15.47 -13.01 0.75
CA SER A 59 14.37 -13.89 1.16
C SER A 59 13.17 -13.79 0.22
N MET A 60 12.26 -14.76 0.35
CA MET A 60 10.96 -14.76 -0.32
C MET A 60 9.86 -14.37 0.68
N ILE A 61 8.77 -13.80 0.18
CA ILE A 61 7.62 -13.46 1.00
C ILE A 61 6.31 -13.71 0.25
N VAL A 62 5.34 -14.34 0.91
CA VAL A 62 3.99 -14.48 0.37
C VAL A 62 3.30 -13.12 0.35
N SER A 63 2.96 -12.65 -0.84
CA SER A 63 2.38 -11.34 -1.09
C SER A 63 0.90 -11.47 -1.34
N ALA A 64 0.08 -10.86 -0.49
CA ALA A 64 -1.37 -10.86 -0.58
C ALA A 64 -1.90 -9.45 -0.87
N GLY A 65 -2.76 -9.33 -1.89
CA GLY A 65 -3.46 -8.11 -2.24
C GLY A 65 -4.96 -8.27 -2.26
N SER A 66 -5.65 -7.22 -1.90
CA SER A 66 -7.09 -7.10 -1.96
C SER A 66 -7.50 -6.03 -2.97
N TYR A 67 -8.68 -5.46 -2.84
CA TYR A 67 -9.14 -4.36 -3.69
C TYR A 67 -9.39 -3.10 -2.87
N GLY A 68 -9.50 -1.98 -3.59
CA GLY A 68 -9.76 -0.67 -3.04
C GLY A 68 -8.49 0.11 -2.68
N CYS A 69 -8.62 1.44 -2.71
CA CYS A 69 -7.58 2.39 -2.34
C CYS A 69 -8.21 3.74 -2.00
N ASN A 70 -7.66 4.48 -1.07
CA ASN A 70 -8.14 5.80 -0.68
C ASN A 70 -7.47 6.97 -1.43
N LEU A 71 -6.46 6.69 -2.28
CA LEU A 71 -5.90 7.63 -3.26
C LEU A 71 -6.49 7.41 -4.66
N ARG A 72 -6.22 8.33 -5.59
CA ARG A 72 -6.65 8.29 -7.01
C ARG A 72 -5.50 8.61 -7.96
N CYS A 73 -4.34 8.01 -7.70
CA CYS A 73 -3.15 8.20 -8.53
C CYS A 73 -3.46 7.88 -10.01
N PRO A 74 -3.35 8.84 -10.93
CA PRO A 74 -3.70 8.62 -12.34
C PRO A 74 -2.74 7.66 -13.07
N PHE A 75 -1.60 7.37 -12.45
CA PHE A 75 -0.56 6.45 -12.93
C PHE A 75 -0.53 5.10 -12.19
N CYS A 76 -1.60 4.72 -11.49
CA CYS A 76 -1.61 3.53 -10.65
C CYS A 76 -1.19 2.28 -11.43
N GLN A 77 -0.09 1.64 -11.02
CA GLN A 77 0.41 0.42 -11.67
C GLN A 77 -0.51 -0.78 -11.43
N ASN A 78 -1.16 -0.78 -10.28
CA ASN A 78 -2.05 -1.85 -9.83
C ASN A 78 -3.54 -1.48 -9.98
N TYR A 79 -3.88 -0.59 -10.93
CA TYR A 79 -5.27 -0.12 -11.09
C TYR A 79 -6.26 -1.26 -11.31
N GLN A 80 -5.86 -2.33 -11.98
CA GLN A 80 -6.69 -3.51 -12.22
C GLN A 80 -6.99 -4.30 -10.94
N ILE A 81 -6.18 -4.15 -9.91
CA ILE A 81 -6.39 -4.73 -8.57
C ILE A 81 -7.13 -3.73 -7.70
N SER A 82 -6.63 -2.49 -7.63
CA SER A 82 -7.16 -1.45 -6.74
C SER A 82 -8.52 -0.89 -7.19
N TRP A 83 -8.82 -0.90 -8.52
CA TRP A 83 -9.94 -0.19 -9.13
C TRP A 83 -10.66 -1.02 -10.21
N SER A 84 -10.63 -2.36 -10.17
CA SER A 84 -11.38 -3.16 -11.14
C SER A 84 -12.88 -3.04 -10.88
N ASP A 85 -13.65 -2.84 -11.94
CA ASP A 85 -15.13 -2.81 -11.88
C ASP A 85 -15.67 -4.12 -11.28
N GLU A 86 -14.98 -5.24 -11.50
CA GLU A 86 -15.31 -6.56 -10.96
C GLU A 86 -15.15 -6.63 -9.43
N ALA A 87 -14.14 -5.97 -8.86
CA ALA A 87 -13.97 -5.87 -7.42
C ALA A 87 -15.10 -5.03 -6.79
N PHE A 88 -15.61 -4.01 -7.51
CA PHE A 88 -16.72 -3.18 -7.07
C PHE A 88 -18.07 -3.81 -7.33
N SER A 89 -18.27 -4.55 -8.43
CA SER A 89 -19.52 -5.26 -8.75
C SER A 89 -19.84 -6.34 -7.73
N TYR A 90 -18.86 -7.06 -7.23
CA TYR A 90 -19.06 -8.01 -6.13
C TYR A 90 -19.61 -7.34 -4.84
N ALA A 91 -19.18 -6.12 -4.57
CA ALA A 91 -19.73 -5.33 -3.47
C ALA A 91 -21.19 -4.90 -3.73
N GLU A 92 -21.57 -4.71 -5.00
CA GLU A 92 -22.92 -4.35 -5.42
C GLU A 92 -23.88 -5.56 -5.46
N GLU A 93 -23.45 -6.72 -5.93
CA GLU A 93 -24.25 -7.96 -5.92
C GLU A 93 -24.67 -8.39 -4.50
N LYS A 94 -23.78 -8.20 -3.52
CA LYS A 94 -24.15 -8.41 -2.10
C LYS A 94 -25.09 -7.33 -1.54
N ARG A 95 -25.18 -6.15 -2.18
CA ARG A 95 -26.18 -5.11 -1.85
C ARG A 95 -27.59 -5.51 -2.28
N ALA A 96 -27.70 -6.17 -3.43
CA ALA A 96 -29.01 -6.51 -4.03
C ALA A 96 -29.74 -7.66 -3.35
N GLY A 97 -29.18 -8.30 -2.31
CA GLY A 97 -29.83 -9.30 -1.48
C GLY A 97 -30.67 -10.31 -2.28
N HIS A 98 -30.11 -11.50 -2.57
CA HIS A 98 -30.86 -12.69 -3.03
C HIS A 98 -31.78 -12.52 -4.24
N GLY A 99 -31.23 -12.65 -5.42
CA GLY A 99 -31.95 -12.86 -6.65
C GLY A 99 -31.03 -13.50 -7.68
N ALA A 100 -31.03 -14.84 -7.75
CA ALA A 100 -30.33 -15.56 -8.79
C ALA A 100 -30.90 -15.19 -10.15
N GLY A 101 -30.10 -14.53 -10.99
CA GLY A 101 -30.39 -14.27 -12.37
C GLY A 101 -29.19 -14.67 -13.22
N GLN A 102 -29.30 -15.82 -13.90
CA GLN A 102 -28.39 -16.26 -14.96
C GLN A 102 -28.38 -15.24 -16.08
N HIS A 103 -27.25 -14.62 -16.37
CA HIS A 103 -27.01 -14.01 -17.67
C HIS A 103 -25.79 -14.66 -18.31
N SER A 104 -26.09 -15.50 -19.31
CA SER A 104 -25.19 -15.98 -20.32
C SER A 104 -24.83 -14.82 -21.25
N SER A 105 -23.56 -14.49 -21.40
CA SER A 105 -23.04 -13.78 -22.58
C SER A 105 -21.76 -14.46 -23.04
N GLU A 106 -21.87 -15.01 -24.25
CA GLU A 106 -20.75 -15.57 -25.02
C GLU A 106 -19.80 -14.46 -25.46
N GLY A 107 -18.52 -14.76 -25.45
CA GLY A 107 -17.53 -14.03 -26.26
C GLY A 107 -16.37 -13.43 -25.49
N GLY A 108 -15.20 -14.09 -25.50
CA GLY A 108 -13.91 -13.48 -25.24
C GLY A 108 -13.30 -13.82 -23.87
N SER A 109 -12.42 -14.82 -23.86
CA SER A 109 -11.59 -15.25 -22.73
C SER A 109 -10.78 -14.09 -22.11
N ARG A 110 -11.36 -13.38 -21.17
CA ARG A 110 -10.65 -12.70 -20.07
C ARG A 110 -11.11 -13.38 -18.80
N ARG A 111 -10.22 -14.14 -18.15
CA ARG A 111 -10.47 -14.67 -16.81
C ARG A 111 -10.70 -13.46 -15.90
N SER A 112 -11.96 -13.21 -15.55
CA SER A 112 -12.37 -12.35 -14.45
C SER A 112 -11.63 -12.83 -13.18
N ARG A 113 -10.80 -11.97 -12.59
CA ARG A 113 -10.18 -12.25 -11.30
C ARG A 113 -11.19 -11.86 -10.22
N THR A 114 -12.17 -12.71 -9.99
CA THR A 114 -13.03 -12.59 -8.82
C THR A 114 -12.18 -12.71 -7.56
N ALA A 115 -12.41 -11.82 -6.60
CA ALA A 115 -11.73 -11.90 -5.30
C ALA A 115 -12.16 -13.19 -4.59
N GLU A 116 -11.19 -14.07 -4.32
CA GLU A 116 -11.41 -15.27 -3.49
C GLU A 116 -11.43 -14.89 -2.02
N TYR A 117 -12.29 -15.57 -1.25
CA TYR A 117 -12.25 -15.47 0.20
C TYR A 117 -11.16 -16.41 0.74
N ILE A 118 -10.16 -15.85 1.40
CA ILE A 118 -9.10 -16.57 2.12
C ILE A 118 -9.13 -16.10 3.56
N SER A 119 -9.38 -17.01 4.51
CA SER A 119 -9.39 -16.66 5.93
C SER A 119 -7.98 -16.31 6.43
N PRO A 120 -7.85 -15.64 7.58
CA PRO A 120 -6.55 -15.42 8.23
C PRO A 120 -5.75 -16.71 8.45
N GLU A 121 -6.43 -17.79 8.87
CA GLU A 121 -5.83 -19.11 9.10
C GLU A 121 -5.35 -19.74 7.80
N GLU A 122 -6.15 -19.65 6.73
CA GLU A 122 -5.77 -20.17 5.41
C GLU A 122 -4.57 -19.42 4.83
N LEU A 123 -4.55 -18.09 4.91
CA LEU A 123 -3.39 -17.31 4.43
C LEU A 123 -2.12 -17.63 5.23
N THR A 124 -2.24 -17.79 6.54
CA THR A 124 -1.13 -18.22 7.40
C THR A 124 -0.63 -19.62 7.02
N ALA A 125 -1.52 -20.56 6.76
CA ALA A 125 -1.16 -21.93 6.33
C ALA A 125 -0.47 -21.92 4.95
N ILE A 126 -0.95 -21.12 4.01
CA ILE A 126 -0.32 -20.92 2.69
C ILE A 126 1.11 -20.38 2.87
N ALA A 127 1.29 -19.36 3.70
CA ALA A 127 2.61 -18.81 3.98
C ALA A 127 3.54 -19.85 4.62
N ALA A 128 3.05 -20.61 5.60
CA ALA A 128 3.82 -21.67 6.24
C ALA A 128 4.24 -22.77 5.26
N SER A 129 3.37 -23.14 4.31
CA SER A 129 3.67 -24.15 3.29
C SER A 129 4.76 -23.74 2.29
N CYS A 130 5.07 -22.43 2.22
CA CYS A 130 6.11 -21.90 1.34
C CYS A 130 7.48 -21.74 2.03
N ARG A 131 7.66 -22.16 3.30
CA ARG A 131 8.94 -22.00 4.02
C ARG A 131 10.12 -22.66 3.33
N ASP A 132 9.94 -23.86 2.81
CA ASP A 132 10.98 -24.60 2.08
C ASP A 132 11.42 -23.88 0.77
N ARG A 133 10.62 -22.91 0.33
CA ARG A 133 10.92 -22.04 -0.82
C ARG A 133 11.51 -20.69 -0.39
N GLY A 134 11.94 -20.56 0.86
CA GLY A 134 12.54 -19.33 1.40
C GLY A 134 11.56 -18.30 1.91
N ASN A 135 10.25 -18.64 2.04
CA ASN A 135 9.26 -17.72 2.57
C ASN A 135 9.52 -17.40 4.04
N ILE A 136 9.59 -16.12 4.36
CA ILE A 136 9.76 -15.63 5.72
C ILE A 136 8.43 -15.19 6.37
N GLY A 137 7.35 -14.96 5.58
CA GLY A 137 6.11 -14.46 6.14
C GLY A 137 5.10 -13.96 5.10
N VAL A 138 4.33 -12.96 5.49
CA VAL A 138 3.27 -12.37 4.65
C VAL A 138 3.51 -10.88 4.42
N ALA A 139 3.40 -10.44 3.16
CA ALA A 139 3.37 -9.03 2.78
C ALA A 139 1.96 -8.64 2.30
N PHE A 140 1.35 -7.67 2.96
CA PHE A 140 0.09 -7.06 2.54
C PHE A 140 0.39 -5.89 1.59
N THR A 141 -0.04 -6.00 0.32
CA THR A 141 0.45 -5.12 -0.76
C THR A 141 -0.50 -5.04 -1.95
N TYR A 142 -0.07 -4.44 -3.05
CA TYR A 142 -0.70 -4.27 -4.36
C TYR A 142 -1.82 -3.21 -4.43
N ASN A 143 -2.75 -3.16 -3.49
CA ASN A 143 -3.72 -2.07 -3.29
C ASN A 143 -3.29 -1.21 -2.10
N GLU A 144 -4.22 -0.43 -1.49
CA GLU A 144 -3.94 0.14 -0.16
C GLU A 144 -4.42 -0.84 0.93
N PRO A 145 -3.52 -1.56 1.60
CA PRO A 145 -3.94 -2.59 2.54
C PRO A 145 -4.57 -2.03 3.82
N LEU A 146 -4.18 -0.85 4.29
CA LEU A 146 -4.65 -0.29 5.56
C LEU A 146 -6.14 0.06 5.58
N ILE A 147 -6.80 0.20 4.42
CA ILE A 147 -8.26 0.37 4.39
C ILE A 147 -9.03 -0.89 4.81
N GLY A 148 -8.37 -2.05 4.84
CA GLY A 148 -8.89 -3.33 5.33
C GLY A 148 -8.09 -3.86 6.53
N TYR A 149 -7.63 -2.98 7.39
CA TYR A 149 -6.66 -3.26 8.45
C TYR A 149 -7.09 -4.37 9.42
N GLU A 150 -8.39 -4.59 9.60
CA GLU A 150 -8.90 -5.66 10.49
C GLU A 150 -8.44 -7.04 10.03
N TYR A 151 -8.47 -7.30 8.71
CA TYR A 151 -7.97 -8.56 8.14
C TYR A 151 -6.45 -8.69 8.30
N ILE A 152 -5.72 -7.57 8.13
CA ILE A 152 -4.26 -7.53 8.33
C ILE A 152 -3.94 -7.89 9.78
N ARG A 153 -4.58 -7.22 10.74
CA ARG A 153 -4.38 -7.45 12.18
C ARG A 153 -4.61 -8.91 12.55
N ASP A 154 -5.76 -9.46 12.13
CA ASP A 154 -6.15 -10.82 12.48
C ASP A 154 -5.21 -11.86 11.85
N THR A 155 -4.78 -11.65 10.60
CA THR A 155 -3.80 -12.52 9.93
C THR A 155 -2.39 -12.36 10.52
N ALA A 156 -1.94 -11.12 10.73
CA ALA A 156 -0.58 -10.84 11.20
C ALA A 156 -0.32 -11.44 12.59
N ARG A 157 -1.32 -11.44 13.45
CA ARG A 157 -1.25 -12.13 14.74
C ARG A 157 -0.96 -13.63 14.56
N LEU A 158 -1.69 -14.32 13.68
CA LEU A 158 -1.49 -15.75 13.42
C LEU A 158 -0.14 -16.04 12.75
N VAL A 159 0.31 -15.17 11.86
CA VAL A 159 1.61 -15.27 11.20
C VAL A 159 2.74 -15.16 12.23
N HIS A 160 2.65 -14.23 13.19
CA HIS A 160 3.59 -14.13 14.31
C HIS A 160 3.53 -15.38 15.23
N GLU A 161 2.35 -15.86 15.58
CA GLU A 161 2.18 -17.10 16.34
C GLU A 161 2.82 -18.32 15.64
N ALA A 162 2.84 -18.30 14.30
CA ALA A 162 3.55 -19.30 13.50
C ALA A 162 5.04 -19.03 13.36
N GLY A 163 5.63 -18.01 13.98
CA GLY A 163 7.06 -17.67 13.92
C GLY A 163 7.50 -17.15 12.55
N MET A 164 6.65 -16.37 11.89
CA MET A 164 6.91 -15.69 10.61
C MET A 164 6.75 -14.18 10.77
N VAL A 165 7.23 -13.41 9.79
CA VAL A 165 7.19 -11.95 9.80
C VAL A 165 6.03 -11.38 8.97
N ASN A 166 5.64 -10.15 9.28
CA ASN A 166 4.61 -9.40 8.57
C ASN A 166 5.15 -8.10 7.99
N VAL A 167 4.84 -7.85 6.73
CA VAL A 167 5.24 -6.67 5.98
C VAL A 167 4.03 -5.95 5.42
N ILE A 168 4.05 -4.61 5.43
CA ILE A 168 3.05 -3.78 4.75
C ILE A 168 3.73 -2.91 3.70
N VAL A 169 3.12 -2.84 2.50
CA VAL A 169 3.45 -1.84 1.48
C VAL A 169 2.24 -0.91 1.36
N THR A 170 2.39 0.35 1.77
CA THR A 170 1.27 1.28 1.97
C THR A 170 1.56 2.68 1.43
N ASN A 171 0.50 3.42 1.15
CA ASN A 171 0.59 4.85 0.82
C ASN A 171 0.63 5.76 2.06
N GLY A 172 0.62 5.21 3.27
CA GLY A 172 0.80 5.93 4.52
C GLY A 172 -0.34 6.90 4.91
N THR A 173 -1.55 6.71 4.41
CA THR A 173 -2.68 7.62 4.68
C THR A 173 -3.74 7.05 5.62
N ALA A 174 -3.38 6.12 6.49
CA ALA A 174 -4.25 5.64 7.57
C ALA A 174 -4.16 6.51 8.82
N SER A 175 -5.19 6.47 9.65
CA SER A 175 -5.21 7.20 10.91
C SER A 175 -4.23 6.60 11.94
N PRO A 176 -3.78 7.40 12.94
CA PRO A 176 -2.91 6.89 14.00
C PRO A 176 -3.48 5.67 14.75
N GLU A 177 -4.80 5.63 14.95
CA GLU A 177 -5.47 4.52 15.62
C GLU A 177 -5.30 3.21 14.84
N VAL A 178 -5.39 3.25 13.50
CA VAL A 178 -5.16 2.08 12.63
C VAL A 178 -3.70 1.63 12.72
N LEU A 179 -2.75 2.58 12.70
CA LEU A 179 -1.34 2.25 12.85
C LEU A 179 -1.06 1.57 14.20
N HIS A 180 -1.56 2.13 15.30
CA HIS A 180 -1.34 1.58 16.64
C HIS A 180 -1.96 0.20 16.85
N GLU A 181 -3.11 -0.11 16.20
CA GLU A 181 -3.67 -1.46 16.23
C GLU A 181 -2.79 -2.50 15.50
N LEU A 182 -1.98 -2.06 14.54
CA LEU A 182 -1.15 -2.94 13.73
C LEU A 182 0.29 -3.07 14.21
N THR A 183 0.86 -2.03 14.82
CA THR A 183 2.28 -2.00 15.23
C THR A 183 2.73 -3.20 16.07
N PRO A 184 1.91 -3.84 16.94
CA PRO A 184 2.34 -5.03 17.67
C PRO A 184 2.63 -6.26 16.80
N TYR A 185 2.18 -6.26 15.55
CA TYR A 185 2.22 -7.41 14.65
C TYR A 185 2.99 -7.16 13.35
N ILE A 186 3.53 -5.95 13.12
CA ILE A 186 4.19 -5.59 11.86
C ILE A 186 5.69 -5.38 12.08
N ASP A 187 6.50 -6.12 11.33
CA ASP A 187 7.97 -6.12 11.46
C ASP A 187 8.62 -5.09 10.53
N ALA A 188 8.03 -4.85 9.35
CA ALA A 188 8.54 -3.87 8.40
C ALA A 188 7.43 -3.23 7.56
N MET A 189 7.67 -1.98 7.15
CA MET A 189 6.83 -1.25 6.20
C MET A 189 7.66 -0.65 5.07
N ASN A 190 7.19 -0.79 3.84
CA ASN A 190 7.57 0.14 2.78
C ASN A 190 6.45 1.15 2.63
N ILE A 191 6.76 2.44 2.79
CA ILE A 191 5.78 3.51 2.76
C ILE A 191 6.05 4.41 1.56
N ASP A 192 5.05 4.59 0.71
CA ASP A 192 5.11 5.47 -0.45
C ASP A 192 5.04 6.96 -0.04
N LEU A 193 6.18 7.62 0.07
CA LEU A 193 6.26 9.08 0.11
C LEU A 193 6.31 9.58 -1.34
N LYS A 194 5.13 9.76 -1.94
CA LYS A 194 4.97 9.91 -3.40
C LYS A 194 5.51 11.23 -3.97
N GLY A 195 5.72 12.23 -3.14
CA GLY A 195 6.27 13.55 -3.48
C GLY A 195 6.31 14.42 -2.24
N PHE A 196 6.76 15.67 -2.38
CA PHE A 196 6.97 16.53 -1.21
C PHE A 196 6.29 17.90 -1.33
N THR A 197 5.28 18.03 -2.21
CA THR A 197 4.46 19.22 -2.34
C THR A 197 2.98 18.95 -2.04
N ASP A 198 2.30 19.92 -1.40
CA ASP A 198 0.87 19.82 -1.12
C ASP A 198 0.04 19.82 -2.41
N ARG A 199 0.50 20.56 -3.44
CA ARG A 199 -0.14 20.56 -4.76
C ARG A 199 -0.22 19.14 -5.33
N TYR A 200 0.90 18.43 -5.36
CA TYR A 200 0.94 17.07 -5.92
C TYR A 200 0.02 16.11 -5.17
N TYR A 201 0.05 16.16 -3.83
CA TYR A 201 -0.82 15.33 -3.02
C TYR A 201 -2.30 15.67 -3.17
N ASN A 202 -2.66 16.96 -3.15
CA ASN A 202 -4.06 17.38 -3.16
C ASN A 202 -4.69 17.26 -4.56
N GLU A 203 -3.98 17.71 -5.60
CA GLU A 203 -4.55 17.85 -6.94
C GLU A 203 -4.35 16.60 -7.80
N VAL A 204 -3.21 15.90 -7.68
CA VAL A 204 -2.88 14.75 -8.53
C VAL A 204 -3.23 13.43 -7.86
N LEU A 205 -2.86 13.26 -6.59
CA LEU A 205 -3.07 12.00 -5.86
C LEU A 205 -4.43 11.94 -5.14
N GLY A 206 -5.03 13.08 -4.84
CA GLY A 206 -6.24 13.20 -4.04
C GLY A 206 -6.01 12.76 -2.60
N GLY A 207 -4.87 13.12 -2.02
CA GLY A 207 -4.41 12.72 -0.68
C GLY A 207 -3.96 13.89 0.18
N SER A 208 -3.25 13.62 1.26
CA SER A 208 -2.67 14.57 2.19
C SER A 208 -1.21 14.23 2.46
N ARG A 209 -0.29 15.12 2.10
CA ARG A 209 1.14 14.96 2.39
C ARG A 209 1.39 14.90 3.89
N GLN A 210 0.78 15.82 4.65
CA GLN A 210 0.96 15.89 6.10
C GLN A 210 0.61 14.56 6.78
N MET A 211 -0.50 13.93 6.37
CA MET A 211 -0.90 12.64 6.95
C MET A 211 0.13 11.54 6.69
N VAL A 212 0.73 11.51 5.48
CA VAL A 212 1.80 10.55 5.17
C VAL A 212 3.05 10.82 6.00
N MET A 213 3.41 12.09 6.16
CA MET A 213 4.55 12.49 7.01
C MET A 213 4.33 12.09 8.47
N ASP A 214 3.15 12.34 9.02
CA ASP A 214 2.78 11.97 10.39
C ASP A 214 2.80 10.44 10.55
N PHE A 215 2.27 9.70 9.58
CA PHE A 215 2.27 8.24 9.57
C PHE A 215 3.71 7.68 9.55
N ILE A 216 4.59 8.21 8.69
CA ILE A 216 6.01 7.80 8.64
C ILE A 216 6.69 8.12 9.97
N SER A 217 6.50 9.33 10.50
CA SER A 217 7.10 9.77 11.76
C SER A 217 6.71 8.88 12.95
N GLU A 218 5.51 8.30 12.90
CA GLU A 218 5.09 7.33 13.92
C GLU A 218 5.59 5.92 13.62
N ALA A 219 5.49 5.45 12.37
CA ALA A 219 5.89 4.10 11.98
C ALA A 219 7.36 3.78 12.29
N VAL A 220 8.28 4.74 12.11
CA VAL A 220 9.72 4.58 12.39
C VAL A 220 10.05 4.32 13.86
N LYS A 221 9.10 4.56 14.76
CA LYS A 221 9.24 4.27 16.19
C LYS A 221 8.93 2.82 16.55
N HIS A 222 8.30 2.07 15.66
CA HIS A 222 7.71 0.77 15.97
C HIS A 222 8.28 -0.40 15.14
N CYS A 223 8.70 -0.17 13.90
CA CYS A 223 9.15 -1.24 13.03
C CYS A 223 10.23 -0.75 12.05
N HIS A 224 10.82 -1.68 11.28
CA HIS A 224 11.70 -1.32 10.18
C HIS A 224 10.93 -0.58 9.09
N VAL A 225 11.42 0.59 8.66
CA VAL A 225 10.79 1.40 7.62
C VAL A 225 11.76 1.65 6.48
N GLU A 226 11.30 1.42 5.24
CA GLU A 226 11.92 1.91 4.01
C GLU A 226 10.91 2.75 3.25
N LEU A 227 11.36 3.77 2.56
CA LEU A 227 10.47 4.69 1.84
C LEU A 227 10.60 4.51 0.32
N THR A 228 9.51 4.74 -0.40
CA THR A 228 9.51 4.71 -1.87
C THR A 228 8.94 6.00 -2.44
N THR A 229 9.60 6.55 -3.46
CA THR A 229 9.07 7.63 -4.30
C THR A 229 9.14 7.23 -5.77
N LEU A 230 8.01 7.39 -6.49
CA LEU A 230 7.94 7.23 -7.94
C LEU A 230 8.15 8.59 -8.58
N ILE A 231 9.17 8.74 -9.40
CA ILE A 231 9.46 10.01 -10.07
C ILE A 231 8.58 10.14 -11.32
N VAL A 232 7.65 11.09 -11.27
CA VAL A 232 6.68 11.38 -12.34
C VAL A 232 7.08 12.69 -13.02
N PRO A 233 7.38 12.67 -14.34
CA PRO A 233 7.85 13.86 -15.06
C PRO A 233 6.87 15.04 -14.97
N GLY A 234 7.36 16.20 -14.54
CA GLY A 234 6.60 17.43 -14.38
C GLY A 234 5.76 17.53 -13.11
N GLU A 235 5.85 16.52 -12.22
CA GLU A 235 5.10 16.52 -10.94
C GLU A 235 6.04 16.65 -9.73
N ASN A 236 6.97 15.69 -9.57
CA ASN A 236 7.87 15.58 -8.42
C ASN A 236 9.31 15.27 -8.83
N ASP A 237 9.74 15.72 -10.01
CA ASP A 237 11.03 15.38 -10.63
C ASP A 237 12.11 16.47 -10.50
N THR A 238 11.94 17.42 -9.57
CA THR A 238 12.93 18.49 -9.35
C THR A 238 13.93 18.12 -8.24
N GLU A 239 15.17 18.64 -8.37
CA GLU A 239 16.21 18.46 -7.34
C GLU A 239 15.83 19.16 -6.03
N ASP A 240 15.20 20.33 -6.10
CA ASP A 240 14.81 21.09 -4.91
C ASP A 240 13.75 20.35 -4.08
N GLU A 241 12.78 19.70 -4.74
CA GLU A 241 11.80 18.86 -4.04
C GLU A 241 12.47 17.63 -3.41
N MET A 242 13.41 17.00 -4.13
CA MET A 242 14.17 15.86 -3.59
C MET A 242 15.02 16.27 -2.38
N ARG A 243 15.68 17.43 -2.41
CA ARG A 243 16.42 17.96 -1.25
C ARG A 243 15.52 18.20 -0.06
N ALA A 244 14.37 18.85 -0.27
CA ALA A 244 13.40 19.11 0.80
C ALA A 244 12.85 17.81 1.42
N MET A 245 12.54 16.83 0.58
CA MET A 245 12.09 15.48 1.02
C MET A 245 13.16 14.79 1.86
N THR A 246 14.39 14.71 1.36
CA THR A 246 15.46 13.97 2.03
C THR A 246 15.99 14.69 3.28
N GLU A 247 15.92 16.01 3.33
CA GLU A 247 16.20 16.77 4.55
C GLU A 247 15.18 16.45 5.65
N TRP A 248 13.88 16.38 5.31
CA TRP A 248 12.85 15.97 6.24
C TRP A 248 13.04 14.52 6.70
N ILE A 249 13.32 13.59 5.78
CA ILE A 249 13.59 12.18 6.13
C ILE A 249 14.76 12.10 7.10
N ALA A 250 15.88 12.76 6.81
CA ALA A 250 17.09 12.76 7.64
C ALA A 250 16.85 13.28 9.07
N GLY A 251 15.83 14.12 9.26
CA GLY A 251 15.41 14.64 10.56
C GLY A 251 14.55 13.70 11.42
N LEU A 252 14.16 12.53 10.91
CA LEU A 252 13.31 11.59 11.65
C LEU A 252 14.05 10.97 12.85
N THR A 253 13.27 10.74 13.92
CA THR A 253 13.78 10.16 15.20
C THR A 253 12.99 8.92 15.58
N ASP A 254 13.61 8.02 16.32
CA ASP A 254 12.93 6.87 16.95
C ASP A 254 12.12 7.28 18.21
N ALA A 255 11.57 6.29 18.91
CA ALA A 255 10.75 6.50 20.10
C ALA A 255 11.52 7.16 21.27
N GLU A 256 12.84 7.00 21.32
CA GLU A 256 13.73 7.59 22.32
C GLU A 256 14.29 8.97 21.88
N GLY A 257 13.86 9.48 20.72
CA GLY A 257 14.33 10.75 20.15
C GLY A 257 15.72 10.69 19.51
N ARG A 258 16.27 9.49 19.27
CA ARG A 258 17.58 9.33 18.61
C ARG A 258 17.42 9.53 17.09
N PRO A 259 18.38 10.21 16.42
CA PRO A 259 18.29 10.41 14.97
C PRO A 259 18.45 9.09 14.22
N VAL A 260 17.42 8.68 13.47
CA VAL A 260 17.42 7.45 12.66
C VAL A 260 17.24 7.75 11.17
N GLY A 261 16.75 8.94 10.82
CA GLY A 261 16.30 9.28 9.49
C GLY A 261 17.34 9.08 8.39
N ARG A 262 18.61 9.40 8.62
CA ARG A 262 19.69 9.18 7.63
C ARG A 262 19.85 7.71 7.22
N LYS A 263 19.50 6.77 8.12
CA LYS A 263 19.62 5.33 7.90
C LYS A 263 18.38 4.72 7.23
N ILE A 264 17.30 5.48 7.09
CA ILE A 264 16.08 5.03 6.40
C ILE A 264 16.37 4.93 4.91
N PRO A 265 16.26 3.74 4.29
CA PRO A 265 16.48 3.59 2.87
C PRO A 265 15.41 4.30 2.06
N LEU A 266 15.81 4.99 0.98
CA LEU A 266 14.91 5.59 0.01
C LEU A 266 15.01 4.86 -1.33
N HIS A 267 13.88 4.35 -1.82
CA HIS A 267 13.74 3.76 -3.13
C HIS A 267 13.18 4.78 -4.12
N ILE A 268 13.94 5.11 -5.14
CA ILE A 268 13.57 6.03 -6.22
C ILE A 268 13.21 5.21 -7.45
N SER A 269 11.92 5.17 -7.79
CA SER A 269 11.41 4.35 -8.88
C SER A 269 11.09 5.18 -10.12
N ARG A 270 11.36 4.59 -11.29
CA ARG A 270 11.07 5.16 -12.60
C ARG A 270 9.58 5.03 -12.91
N PHE A 271 8.94 6.13 -13.34
CA PHE A 271 7.57 6.13 -13.86
C PHE A 271 7.52 5.61 -15.30
N PHE A 272 6.45 4.87 -15.62
CA PHE A 272 6.03 4.51 -16.98
C PHE A 272 4.59 4.96 -17.22
N PRO A 273 4.26 5.46 -18.44
CA PRO A 273 2.89 5.85 -18.79
C PRO A 273 1.93 4.68 -18.61
N ARG A 274 0.88 4.90 -17.80
CA ARG A 274 -0.10 3.84 -17.49
C ARG A 274 -1.39 4.43 -16.95
N PHE A 275 -2.47 3.67 -17.02
CA PHE A 275 -3.80 4.00 -16.52
C PHE A 275 -4.35 5.29 -17.14
N HIS A 276 -4.54 6.36 -16.37
CA HIS A 276 -5.04 7.67 -16.84
C HIS A 276 -3.92 8.66 -17.14
N MET A 277 -2.64 8.28 -16.98
CA MET A 277 -1.49 9.14 -17.27
C MET A 277 -0.64 8.50 -18.39
N THR A 278 -1.15 8.58 -19.61
CA THR A 278 -0.53 8.05 -20.83
C THR A 278 -0.03 9.14 -21.77
N ASP A 279 -0.21 10.40 -21.40
CA ASP A 279 0.09 11.61 -22.15
C ASP A 279 1.57 12.05 -22.07
N ARG A 280 2.34 11.43 -21.18
CA ARG A 280 3.74 11.76 -20.96
C ARG A 280 4.65 10.54 -21.12
N LYS A 281 5.95 10.79 -21.39
CA LYS A 281 6.96 9.75 -21.53
C LYS A 281 7.33 9.15 -20.16
N ALA A 282 7.92 7.95 -20.17
CA ALA A 282 8.59 7.41 -19.00
C ALA A 282 9.70 8.37 -18.53
N THR A 283 9.95 8.42 -17.23
CA THR A 283 11.01 9.23 -16.66
C THR A 283 12.35 8.89 -17.31
N ASP A 284 13.16 9.91 -17.66
CA ASP A 284 14.53 9.66 -18.15
C ASP A 284 15.33 8.96 -17.03
N VAL A 285 16.01 7.88 -17.38
CA VAL A 285 16.84 7.11 -16.45
C VAL A 285 17.93 7.99 -15.82
N ARG A 286 18.49 8.93 -16.59
CA ARG A 286 19.48 9.88 -16.07
C ARG A 286 18.91 10.79 -14.99
N GLN A 287 17.62 11.17 -15.11
CA GLN A 287 16.94 11.96 -14.08
C GLN A 287 16.77 11.16 -12.79
N VAL A 288 16.41 9.86 -12.89
CA VAL A 288 16.31 8.99 -11.72
C VAL A 288 17.65 8.90 -10.99
N TYR A 289 18.75 8.67 -11.71
CA TYR A 289 20.10 8.63 -11.12
C TYR A 289 20.53 9.98 -10.56
N ARG A 290 20.22 11.08 -11.25
CA ARG A 290 20.53 12.43 -10.76
C ARG A 290 19.82 12.72 -9.43
N LEU A 291 18.55 12.37 -9.30
CA LEU A 291 17.80 12.53 -8.05
C LEU A 291 18.31 11.59 -6.95
N ALA A 292 18.81 10.41 -7.31
CA ALA A 292 19.46 9.51 -6.34
C ALA A 292 20.77 10.09 -5.79
N GLU A 293 21.59 10.74 -6.64
CA GLU A 293 22.78 11.47 -6.18
C GLU A 293 22.42 12.59 -5.20
N VAL A 294 21.38 13.38 -5.52
CA VAL A 294 20.87 14.42 -4.63
C VAL A 294 20.39 13.84 -3.29
N ALA A 295 19.67 12.71 -3.32
CA ALA A 295 19.21 12.06 -2.11
C ALA A 295 20.36 11.55 -1.21
N LEU A 296 21.44 11.05 -1.82
CA LEU A 296 22.64 10.60 -1.11
C LEU A 296 23.42 11.75 -0.40
N GLU A 297 23.12 13.02 -0.69
CA GLU A 297 23.66 14.15 0.08
C GLU A 297 23.22 14.12 1.55
N ARG A 298 22.05 13.48 1.84
CA ARG A 298 21.42 13.47 3.16
C ARG A 298 21.20 12.05 3.73
N LEU A 299 21.03 11.04 2.88
CA LEU A 299 20.69 9.67 3.28
C LEU A 299 21.88 8.72 3.04
N ASP A 300 22.01 7.72 3.90
CA ASP A 300 23.09 6.74 3.84
C ASP A 300 22.82 5.64 2.79
N SER A 301 21.55 5.44 2.40
CA SER A 301 21.13 4.38 1.46
C SER A 301 20.04 4.86 0.52
N VAL A 302 20.32 4.83 -0.78
CA VAL A 302 19.37 5.15 -1.85
C VAL A 302 19.42 4.07 -2.91
N TYR A 303 18.27 3.51 -3.28
CA TYR A 303 18.14 2.47 -4.28
C TYR A 303 17.32 2.98 -5.46
N THR A 304 17.76 2.68 -6.69
CA THR A 304 17.00 3.01 -7.91
C THR A 304 16.27 1.78 -8.42
N GLY A 305 15.04 1.96 -8.90
CA GLY A 305 14.21 0.87 -9.40
C GLY A 305 13.60 1.15 -10.77
N ASN A 306 13.35 0.08 -11.54
CA ASN A 306 12.75 0.13 -12.88
C ASN A 306 13.61 0.90 -13.92
N CYS A 307 14.93 0.96 -13.74
CA CYS A 307 15.90 1.60 -14.64
C CYS A 307 16.54 0.60 -15.58
#